data_ec00f964ecb7fcd7a7c13fb18441f507
#
_entry.id   ec00f964ecb7fcd7a7c13fb18441f507
#
_cell.length_a   1.000
_cell.length_b   1.000
_cell.length_c   1.000
_cell.angle_alpha   90.00
_cell.angle_beta   90.00
_cell.angle_gamma   90.00
#
_symmetry.space_group_name_H-M   'P 1'
#
loop_
_entity.id
_entity.type
_entity.pdbx_description
1 polymer ?
#
loop_
_entity_poly.entity_id
_entity_poly.type
_entity_poly.pdbx_seq_one_letter_code
_entity_poly.pdbx_strand_id
1 'polypeptide(L)'
;MLFRSEQIDYDEVRSLALQHRPKLIICGATAYPRLIDFAAFRSIADESGAILMVDAAHFIGLVAGKAIPSPVPYADVVTFTTHKVLRGPRGGMILCRAEHAAAIDKAVFPMMQGGPLMHSVAAKAVALKEAASPTYQQYAAQVVRNAQALAASLADQGLRPVSGGTDTHLALIDLRASGVTGAEAEVRCDAARITLNKNAIPFDPQPPAVTSGIRVGSPSVTTQGMGEAEMTTVGRLIARAITEPGNAAEVGAEVHELVSRFPAYAAEPAAV
;
A
#
# COMPACT_ATOMS: atom_id res chain seq x y z
N MET A 1 -3.75 4.80 16.49
CA MET A 1 -3.60 3.90 17.62
C MET A 1 -4.16 2.56 17.25
N LEU A 2 -3.51 1.48 17.64
CA LEU A 2 -3.91 0.13 17.25
C LEU A 2 -4.29 -0.63 18.51
N PHE A 3 -5.40 -1.32 18.46
CA PHE A 3 -5.83 -2.23 19.51
C PHE A 3 -4.95 -3.49 19.54
N ARG A 4 -5.10 -4.36 20.58
CA ARG A 4 -4.44 -5.69 20.60
C ARG A 4 -4.80 -6.56 19.40
N SER A 5 -5.93 -6.27 18.72
CA SER A 5 -6.33 -6.85 17.43
C SER A 5 -5.46 -6.38 16.24
N GLU A 6 -4.53 -5.43 16.44
CA GLU A 6 -3.72 -4.77 15.41
C GLU A 6 -4.56 -3.93 14.43
N GLN A 7 -5.78 -3.58 14.80
CA GLN A 7 -6.68 -2.70 14.05
C GLN A 7 -6.85 -1.35 14.75
N ILE A 8 -7.31 -0.35 14.01
CA ILE A 8 -7.56 1.00 14.54
C ILE A 8 -8.64 0.94 15.63
N ASP A 9 -8.35 1.49 16.79
CA ASP A 9 -9.28 1.68 17.88
C ASP A 9 -9.96 3.05 17.72
N TYR A 10 -11.16 3.07 17.16
CA TYR A 10 -11.90 4.31 16.90
C TYR A 10 -12.39 4.98 18.18
N ASP A 11 -12.63 4.23 19.25
CA ASP A 11 -13.05 4.80 20.53
C ASP A 11 -11.89 5.51 21.20
N GLU A 12 -10.69 4.93 21.15
CA GLU A 12 -9.47 5.61 21.61
C GLU A 12 -9.17 6.85 20.77
N VAL A 13 -9.31 6.78 19.43
CA VAL A 13 -9.13 7.95 18.55
C VAL A 13 -10.11 9.06 18.93
N ARG A 14 -11.40 8.75 19.17
CA ARG A 14 -12.41 9.71 19.60
C ARG A 14 -12.05 10.34 20.94
N SER A 15 -11.69 9.52 21.93
CA SER A 15 -11.32 9.99 23.26
C SER A 15 -10.19 11.01 23.21
N LEU A 16 -9.13 10.71 22.44
CA LEU A 16 -7.97 11.59 22.26
C LEU A 16 -8.31 12.85 21.46
N ALA A 17 -9.12 12.74 20.41
CA ALA A 17 -9.55 13.90 19.64
C ALA A 17 -10.35 14.88 20.49
N LEU A 18 -11.25 14.39 21.36
CA LEU A 18 -12.03 15.21 22.27
C LEU A 18 -11.16 15.83 23.38
N GLN A 19 -10.18 15.08 23.88
CA GLN A 19 -9.25 15.55 24.89
C GLN A 19 -8.31 16.65 24.37
N HIS A 20 -7.71 16.44 23.18
CA HIS A 20 -6.67 17.32 22.65
C HIS A 20 -7.19 18.41 21.71
N ARG A 21 -8.42 18.29 21.21
CA ARG A 21 -9.04 19.24 20.30
C ARG A 21 -8.11 19.67 19.14
N PRO A 22 -7.57 18.71 18.35
CA PRO A 22 -6.66 19.05 17.27
C PRO A 22 -7.38 19.88 16.20
N LYS A 23 -6.64 20.76 15.52
CA LYS A 23 -7.15 21.52 14.36
C LYS A 23 -7.27 20.67 13.11
N LEU A 24 -6.48 19.60 13.03
CA LEU A 24 -6.39 18.69 11.90
C LEU A 24 -6.25 17.24 12.41
N ILE A 25 -7.06 16.35 11.89
CA ILE A 25 -6.89 14.91 12.04
C ILE A 25 -6.40 14.36 10.70
N ILE A 26 -5.26 13.68 10.71
CA ILE A 26 -4.71 13.00 9.52
C ILE A 26 -5.01 11.50 9.66
N CYS A 27 -5.69 10.97 8.65
CA CYS A 27 -6.05 9.56 8.54
C CYS A 27 -5.39 8.98 7.29
N GLY A 28 -4.77 7.82 7.41
CA GLY A 28 -4.07 7.15 6.32
C GLY A 28 -2.87 6.36 6.82
N ALA A 29 -2.35 5.45 6.01
CA ALA A 29 -1.24 4.60 6.42
C ALA A 29 -0.45 4.08 5.22
N THR A 30 0.83 3.73 5.47
CA THR A 30 1.73 3.12 4.50
C THR A 30 1.82 1.60 4.64
N ALA A 31 1.37 1.04 5.76
CA ALA A 31 1.53 -0.38 6.08
C ALA A 31 0.31 -0.98 6.83
N TYR A 32 -0.81 -0.30 6.85
CA TYR A 32 -2.04 -0.81 7.46
C TYR A 32 -2.81 -1.65 6.44
N PRO A 33 -3.00 -2.96 6.67
CA PRO A 33 -3.55 -3.86 5.66
C PRO A 33 -5.08 -3.90 5.64
N ARG A 34 -5.78 -3.32 6.63
CA ARG A 34 -7.23 -3.35 6.75
C ARG A 34 -7.89 -2.09 6.18
N LEU A 35 -9.19 -2.16 5.94
CA LEU A 35 -9.96 -0.98 5.57
C LEU A 35 -10.01 0.04 6.72
N ILE A 36 -10.03 1.30 6.34
CA ILE A 36 -10.22 2.43 7.27
C ILE A 36 -11.67 2.87 7.18
N ASP A 37 -12.33 3.01 8.32
CA ASP A 37 -13.68 3.57 8.39
C ASP A 37 -13.61 5.10 8.35
N PHE A 38 -13.78 5.66 7.15
CA PHE A 38 -13.75 7.10 6.93
C PHE A 38 -14.97 7.80 7.54
N ALA A 39 -16.11 7.11 7.67
CA ALA A 39 -17.31 7.68 8.29
C ALA A 39 -17.08 7.86 9.80
N ALA A 40 -16.45 6.89 10.46
CA ALA A 40 -16.06 7.02 11.87
C ALA A 40 -15.08 8.19 12.08
N PHE A 41 -14.06 8.32 11.24
CA PHE A 41 -13.15 9.49 11.29
C PHE A 41 -13.86 10.81 11.04
N ARG A 42 -14.84 10.87 10.13
CA ARG A 42 -15.63 12.08 9.90
C ARG A 42 -16.43 12.47 11.16
N SER A 43 -17.12 11.52 11.79
CA SER A 43 -17.85 11.76 13.04
C SER A 43 -16.93 12.29 14.14
N ILE A 44 -15.76 11.69 14.30
CA ILE A 44 -14.75 12.12 15.29
C ILE A 44 -14.24 13.54 15.00
N ALA A 45 -14.00 13.86 13.73
CA ALA A 45 -13.55 15.18 13.32
C ALA A 45 -14.63 16.25 13.58
N ASP A 46 -15.89 15.94 13.27
CA ASP A 46 -17.04 16.84 13.55
C ASP A 46 -17.21 17.09 15.04
N GLU A 47 -17.16 16.06 15.88
CA GLU A 47 -17.27 16.15 17.34
C GLU A 47 -16.13 16.98 17.97
N SER A 48 -14.92 16.88 17.44
CA SER A 48 -13.74 17.62 17.93
C SER A 48 -13.57 19.00 17.31
N GLY A 49 -14.28 19.32 16.21
CA GLY A 49 -14.15 20.55 15.43
C GLY A 49 -12.89 20.57 14.54
N ALA A 50 -12.36 19.41 14.17
CA ALA A 50 -11.16 19.26 13.39
C ALA A 50 -11.44 19.17 11.87
N ILE A 51 -10.50 19.63 11.06
CA ILE A 51 -10.44 19.31 9.63
C ILE A 51 -10.01 17.85 9.49
N LEU A 52 -10.69 17.08 8.64
CA LEU A 52 -10.29 15.70 8.32
C LEU A 52 -9.49 15.67 7.01
N MET A 53 -8.22 15.32 7.10
CA MET A 53 -7.36 15.05 5.96
C MET A 53 -7.13 13.55 5.84
N VAL A 54 -7.37 13.00 4.64
CA VAL A 54 -7.03 11.59 4.35
C VAL A 54 -5.84 11.53 3.41
N ASP A 55 -4.74 10.95 3.90
CA ASP A 55 -3.61 10.60 3.04
C ASP A 55 -3.86 9.22 2.41
N ALA A 56 -4.36 9.25 1.19
CA ALA A 56 -4.70 8.08 0.39
C ALA A 56 -3.55 7.62 -0.53
N ALA A 57 -2.31 8.09 -0.29
CA ALA A 57 -1.17 7.85 -1.17
C ALA A 57 -0.97 6.38 -1.52
N HIS A 58 -1.19 5.46 -0.58
CA HIS A 58 -1.03 4.04 -0.82
C HIS A 58 -2.21 3.38 -1.53
N PHE A 59 -3.43 3.81 -1.29
CA PHE A 59 -4.63 3.07 -1.70
C PHE A 59 -5.54 3.78 -2.69
N ILE A 60 -5.24 5.04 -3.10
CA ILE A 60 -6.11 5.80 -4.01
C ILE A 60 -6.40 5.07 -5.33
N GLY A 61 -5.46 4.26 -5.83
CA GLY A 61 -5.68 3.46 -7.03
C GLY A 61 -6.78 2.41 -6.84
N LEU A 62 -6.90 1.82 -5.65
CA LEU A 62 -7.98 0.90 -5.32
C LEU A 62 -9.34 1.63 -5.23
N VAL A 63 -9.33 2.86 -4.70
CA VAL A 63 -10.52 3.73 -4.67
C VAL A 63 -10.96 4.09 -6.09
N ALA A 64 -10.04 4.52 -6.95
CA ALA A 64 -10.33 4.85 -8.35
C ALA A 64 -10.90 3.64 -9.11
N GLY A 65 -10.35 2.45 -8.86
CA GLY A 65 -10.85 1.19 -9.40
C GLY A 65 -12.09 0.62 -8.69
N LYS A 66 -12.65 1.33 -7.71
CA LYS A 66 -13.85 0.92 -6.94
C LYS A 66 -13.68 -0.42 -6.18
N ALA A 67 -12.46 -0.82 -5.89
CA ALA A 67 -12.18 -2.05 -5.14
C ALA A 67 -12.32 -1.86 -3.62
N ILE A 68 -12.20 -0.62 -3.13
CA ILE A 68 -12.40 -0.26 -1.72
C ILE A 68 -13.20 1.05 -1.59
N PRO A 69 -13.79 1.34 -0.41
CA PRO A 69 -14.53 2.58 -0.15
C PRO A 69 -13.70 3.84 -0.40
N SER A 70 -14.37 4.90 -0.87
CA SER A 70 -13.76 6.20 -1.13
C SER A 70 -13.75 7.08 0.13
N PRO A 71 -12.64 7.78 0.44
CA PRO A 71 -12.58 8.78 1.49
C PRO A 71 -13.23 10.12 1.08
N VAL A 72 -13.39 10.37 -0.23
CA VAL A 72 -13.80 11.68 -0.76
C VAL A 72 -15.11 12.21 -0.18
N PRO A 73 -16.17 11.42 0.05
CA PRO A 73 -17.40 11.92 0.67
C PRO A 73 -17.24 12.41 2.11
N TYR A 74 -16.21 11.95 2.82
CA TYR A 74 -16.01 12.16 4.25
C TYR A 74 -14.92 13.20 4.56
N ALA A 75 -13.88 13.28 3.75
CA ALA A 75 -12.72 14.13 4.00
C ALA A 75 -12.94 15.59 3.57
N ASP A 76 -12.30 16.52 4.27
CA ASP A 76 -12.16 17.90 3.83
C ASP A 76 -11.02 18.04 2.82
N VAL A 77 -9.96 17.24 3.01
CA VAL A 77 -8.79 17.19 2.12
C VAL A 77 -8.39 15.73 1.91
N VAL A 78 -8.11 15.35 0.66
CA VAL A 78 -7.54 14.05 0.30
C VAL A 78 -6.24 14.27 -0.45
N THR A 79 -5.14 13.76 0.08
CA THR A 79 -3.83 13.79 -0.58
C THR A 79 -3.47 12.41 -1.10
N PHE A 80 -2.78 12.36 -2.23
CA PHE A 80 -2.31 11.08 -2.76
C PHE A 80 -1.16 11.22 -3.75
N THR A 81 -0.46 10.11 -3.96
CA THR A 81 0.56 9.97 -5.00
C THR A 81 -0.04 9.35 -6.26
N THR A 82 0.46 9.75 -7.43
CA THR A 82 0.01 9.21 -8.71
C THR A 82 0.77 7.96 -9.15
N HIS A 83 1.93 7.67 -8.57
CA HIS A 83 2.90 6.66 -9.02
C HIS A 83 2.90 5.33 -8.23
N LYS A 84 1.93 5.11 -7.35
CA LYS A 84 1.76 3.85 -6.61
C LYS A 84 0.68 2.98 -7.29
N VAL A 85 -0.29 2.47 -6.55
CA VAL A 85 -1.36 1.62 -7.11
C VAL A 85 -2.12 2.29 -8.27
N LEU A 86 -2.16 3.63 -8.31
CA LEU A 86 -2.78 4.38 -9.41
C LEU A 86 -2.05 4.22 -10.76
N ARG A 87 -0.81 3.73 -10.76
CA ARG A 87 0.03 3.45 -11.95
C ARG A 87 0.32 4.66 -12.85
N GLY A 88 0.30 5.86 -12.29
CA GLY A 88 0.60 7.09 -13.00
C GLY A 88 2.07 7.52 -12.90
N PRO A 89 2.42 8.70 -13.42
CA PRO A 89 3.74 9.28 -13.30
C PRO A 89 4.06 9.66 -11.86
N ARG A 90 5.34 9.81 -11.54
CA ARG A 90 5.76 10.31 -10.24
C ARG A 90 5.22 11.71 -9.99
N GLY A 91 4.52 11.87 -8.87
CA GLY A 91 3.90 13.12 -8.45
C GLY A 91 2.85 12.90 -7.38
N GLY A 92 2.24 14.00 -6.94
CA GLY A 92 1.13 14.02 -6.01
C GLY A 92 -0.05 14.83 -6.54
N MET A 93 -1.20 14.65 -5.89
CA MET A 93 -2.41 15.44 -6.11
C MET A 93 -3.12 15.68 -4.78
N ILE A 94 -3.85 16.77 -4.72
CA ILE A 94 -4.71 17.14 -3.60
C ILE A 94 -6.12 17.35 -4.14
N LEU A 95 -7.09 16.71 -3.52
CA LEU A 95 -8.51 17.04 -3.66
C LEU A 95 -8.97 17.70 -2.36
N CYS A 96 -9.79 18.73 -2.43
CA CYS A 96 -10.29 19.38 -1.23
C CYS A 96 -11.68 19.96 -1.46
N ARG A 97 -12.37 20.29 -0.36
CA ARG A 97 -13.59 21.09 -0.40
C ARG A 97 -13.25 22.49 -0.90
N ALA A 98 -14.19 23.14 -1.57
CA ALA A 98 -13.99 24.45 -2.22
C ALA A 98 -13.48 25.54 -1.27
N GLU A 99 -13.90 25.50 -0.02
CA GLU A 99 -13.50 26.47 1.02
C GLU A 99 -12.00 26.42 1.36
N HIS A 100 -11.32 25.29 1.12
CA HIS A 100 -9.88 25.13 1.37
C HIS A 100 -9.03 25.39 0.11
N ALA A 101 -9.64 25.45 -1.08
CA ALA A 101 -8.90 25.44 -2.35
C ALA A 101 -7.91 26.62 -2.46
N ALA A 102 -8.35 27.86 -2.20
CA ALA A 102 -7.49 29.03 -2.35
C ALA A 102 -6.27 29.01 -1.41
N ALA A 103 -6.45 28.51 -0.17
CA ALA A 103 -5.36 28.41 0.80
C ALA A 103 -4.36 27.31 0.39
N ILE A 104 -4.86 26.18 -0.10
CA ILE A 104 -4.03 25.06 -0.57
C ILE A 104 -3.27 25.46 -1.84
N ASP A 105 -3.90 26.08 -2.82
CA ASP A 105 -3.26 26.55 -4.04
C ASP A 105 -2.10 27.50 -3.73
N LYS A 106 -2.32 28.47 -2.83
CA LYS A 106 -1.28 29.41 -2.39
C LYS A 106 -0.14 28.70 -1.64
N ALA A 107 -0.46 27.69 -0.84
CA ALA A 107 0.55 26.92 -0.13
C ALA A 107 1.39 26.07 -1.09
N VAL A 108 0.79 25.49 -2.14
CA VAL A 108 1.51 24.75 -3.17
C VAL A 108 2.35 25.69 -4.01
N PHE A 109 1.77 26.75 -4.57
CA PHE A 109 2.49 27.70 -5.41
C PHE A 109 2.14 29.16 -5.01
N PRO A 110 3.11 30.01 -4.75
CA PRO A 110 4.55 29.80 -4.89
C PRO A 110 5.28 29.36 -3.59
N MET A 111 4.55 29.00 -2.50
CA MET A 111 5.18 28.83 -1.20
C MET A 111 6.07 27.58 -1.12
N MET A 112 5.60 26.42 -1.62
CA MET A 112 6.32 25.14 -1.51
C MET A 112 6.91 24.67 -2.83
N GLN A 113 6.34 25.05 -3.97
CA GLN A 113 6.74 24.58 -5.30
C GLN A 113 6.83 25.76 -6.28
N GLY A 114 7.52 25.55 -7.42
CA GLY A 114 7.63 26.47 -8.54
C GLY A 114 6.92 25.94 -9.78
N GLY A 115 7.48 26.22 -10.97
CA GLY A 115 6.92 25.81 -12.23
C GLY A 115 6.73 24.29 -12.34
N PRO A 116 5.54 23.80 -12.74
CA PRO A 116 5.25 22.37 -12.83
C PRO A 116 5.95 21.70 -14.03
N LEU A 117 6.22 20.42 -13.88
CA LEU A 117 6.72 19.58 -14.97
C LEU A 117 5.54 19.20 -15.90
N MET A 118 5.40 19.88 -17.04
CA MET A 118 4.24 19.74 -17.90
C MET A 118 4.09 18.32 -18.50
N HIS A 119 5.19 17.61 -18.75
CA HIS A 119 5.13 16.20 -19.14
C HIS A 119 4.50 15.32 -18.05
N SER A 120 4.79 15.59 -16.77
CA SER A 120 4.14 14.88 -15.66
C SER A 120 2.65 15.23 -15.56
N VAL A 121 2.27 16.49 -15.83
CA VAL A 121 0.85 16.90 -15.87
C VAL A 121 0.11 16.15 -16.97
N ALA A 122 0.66 16.10 -18.18
CA ALA A 122 0.09 15.34 -19.29
C ALA A 122 -0.02 13.84 -18.98
N ALA A 123 1.03 13.24 -18.42
CA ALA A 123 1.01 11.84 -18.02
C ALA A 123 -0.02 11.54 -16.91
N LYS A 124 -0.24 12.47 -15.96
CA LYS A 124 -1.34 12.34 -14.97
C LYS A 124 -2.71 12.29 -15.64
N ALA A 125 -2.94 13.14 -16.67
CA ALA A 125 -4.21 13.15 -17.40
C ALA A 125 -4.47 11.79 -18.09
N VAL A 126 -3.45 11.20 -18.70
CA VAL A 126 -3.53 9.85 -19.29
C VAL A 126 -3.83 8.81 -18.21
N ALA A 127 -3.09 8.80 -17.12
CA ALA A 127 -3.28 7.85 -16.02
C ALA A 127 -4.69 7.93 -15.40
N LEU A 128 -5.23 9.13 -15.24
CA LEU A 128 -6.59 9.32 -14.72
C LEU A 128 -7.66 8.84 -15.72
N LYS A 129 -7.44 9.03 -17.02
CA LYS A 129 -8.32 8.47 -18.06
C LYS A 129 -8.31 6.94 -18.04
N GLU A 130 -7.14 6.32 -17.90
CA GLU A 130 -7.01 4.87 -17.76
C GLU A 130 -7.70 4.37 -16.49
N ALA A 131 -7.49 5.06 -15.35
CA ALA A 131 -8.10 4.70 -14.06
C ALA A 131 -9.64 4.77 -14.07
N ALA A 132 -10.24 5.54 -14.97
CA ALA A 132 -11.68 5.61 -15.16
C ALA A 132 -12.26 4.43 -15.96
N SER A 133 -11.41 3.56 -16.53
CA SER A 133 -11.85 2.48 -17.41
C SER A 133 -12.32 1.24 -16.66
N PRO A 134 -13.20 0.40 -17.27
CA PRO A 134 -13.57 -0.90 -16.72
C PRO A 134 -12.38 -1.84 -16.54
N THR A 135 -11.39 -1.78 -17.43
CA THR A 135 -10.16 -2.59 -17.33
C THR A 135 -9.38 -2.26 -16.06
N TYR A 136 -9.33 -0.99 -15.68
CA TYR A 136 -8.68 -0.58 -14.45
C TYR A 136 -9.44 -1.09 -13.20
N GLN A 137 -10.77 -1.14 -13.25
CA GLN A 137 -11.57 -1.72 -12.15
C GLN A 137 -11.25 -3.22 -11.97
N GLN A 138 -11.11 -3.94 -13.08
CA GLN A 138 -10.69 -5.37 -13.04
C GLN A 138 -9.31 -5.52 -12.42
N TYR A 139 -8.35 -4.67 -12.83
CA TYR A 139 -7.02 -4.62 -12.24
C TYR A 139 -7.05 -4.37 -10.74
N ALA A 140 -7.77 -3.35 -10.29
CA ALA A 140 -7.85 -3.00 -8.87
C ALA A 140 -8.45 -4.13 -8.02
N ALA A 141 -9.49 -4.79 -8.52
CA ALA A 141 -10.08 -5.96 -7.88
C ALA A 141 -9.08 -7.14 -7.83
N GLN A 142 -8.34 -7.38 -8.92
CA GLN A 142 -7.32 -8.43 -8.94
C GLN A 142 -6.16 -8.14 -7.99
N VAL A 143 -5.75 -6.88 -7.85
CA VAL A 143 -4.73 -6.48 -6.86
C VAL A 143 -5.12 -6.91 -5.45
N VAL A 144 -6.38 -6.70 -5.06
CA VAL A 144 -6.85 -7.10 -3.72
C VAL A 144 -6.85 -8.62 -3.58
N ARG A 145 -7.42 -9.37 -4.56
CA ARG A 145 -7.41 -10.85 -4.50
C ARG A 145 -5.99 -11.41 -4.45
N ASN A 146 -5.09 -10.87 -5.23
CA ASN A 146 -3.68 -11.27 -5.22
C ASN A 146 -3.01 -11.02 -3.87
N ALA A 147 -3.27 -9.88 -3.23
CA ALA A 147 -2.73 -9.59 -1.91
C ALA A 147 -3.28 -10.56 -0.85
N GLN A 148 -4.56 -10.92 -0.95
CA GLN A 148 -5.20 -11.90 -0.07
C GLN A 148 -4.60 -13.29 -0.25
N ALA A 149 -4.43 -13.74 -1.50
CA ALA A 149 -3.81 -15.03 -1.81
C ALA A 149 -2.35 -15.10 -1.33
N LEU A 150 -1.60 -14.01 -1.51
CA LEU A 150 -0.22 -13.91 -1.01
C LEU A 150 -0.17 -14.00 0.52
N ALA A 151 -1.03 -13.25 1.21
CA ALA A 151 -1.10 -13.27 2.67
C ALA A 151 -1.50 -14.66 3.21
N ALA A 152 -2.47 -15.32 2.58
CA ALA A 152 -2.88 -16.68 2.92
C ALA A 152 -1.73 -17.69 2.71
N SER A 153 -1.06 -17.62 1.56
CA SER A 153 0.09 -18.49 1.28
C SER A 153 1.22 -18.33 2.30
N LEU A 154 1.53 -17.11 2.72
CA LEU A 154 2.53 -16.86 3.76
C LEU A 154 2.08 -17.42 5.12
N ALA A 155 0.79 -17.31 5.45
CA ALA A 155 0.23 -17.91 6.66
C ALA A 155 0.34 -19.44 6.66
N ASP A 156 0.04 -20.09 5.54
CA ASP A 156 0.19 -21.54 5.35
C ASP A 156 1.63 -22.01 5.52
N GLN A 157 2.60 -21.14 5.28
CA GLN A 157 4.03 -21.38 5.52
C GLN A 157 4.48 -21.00 6.95
N GLY A 158 3.55 -20.67 7.85
CA GLY A 158 3.86 -20.35 9.25
C GLY A 158 4.31 -18.89 9.48
N LEU A 159 4.22 -18.01 8.49
CA LEU A 159 4.52 -16.58 8.63
C LEU A 159 3.21 -15.81 8.89
N ARG A 160 3.08 -15.21 10.05
CA ARG A 160 1.81 -14.63 10.54
C ARG A 160 1.47 -13.28 9.89
N PRO A 161 0.37 -13.15 9.11
CA PRO A 161 -0.13 -11.86 8.71
C PRO A 161 -0.63 -11.03 9.91
N VAL A 162 -0.15 -9.80 10.03
CA VAL A 162 -0.65 -8.83 11.01
C VAL A 162 -2.14 -8.58 10.77
N SER A 163 -2.91 -8.45 11.83
CA SER A 163 -4.38 -8.34 11.83
C SER A 163 -5.12 -9.51 11.14
N GLY A 164 -4.43 -10.65 10.92
CA GLY A 164 -5.02 -11.86 10.35
C GLY A 164 -5.21 -11.83 8.83
N GLY A 165 -4.61 -10.88 8.09
CA GLY A 165 -4.71 -10.82 6.63
C GLY A 165 -4.78 -9.42 6.06
N THR A 166 -5.37 -9.26 4.87
CA THR A 166 -5.47 -7.96 4.19
C THR A 166 -6.79 -7.77 3.45
N ASP A 167 -7.25 -6.52 3.40
CA ASP A 167 -8.38 -6.05 2.60
C ASP A 167 -7.91 -5.12 1.46
N THR A 168 -6.59 -4.92 1.32
CA THR A 168 -6.01 -3.95 0.39
C THR A 168 -4.98 -4.58 -0.56
N HIS A 169 -4.00 -3.82 -1.01
CA HIS A 169 -2.96 -4.23 -1.96
C HIS A 169 -1.68 -4.74 -1.29
N LEU A 170 -1.59 -4.71 0.02
CA LEU A 170 -0.40 -5.09 0.77
C LEU A 170 -0.77 -5.95 1.98
N ALA A 171 0.18 -6.75 2.44
CA ALA A 171 0.14 -7.43 3.72
C ALA A 171 1.38 -7.08 4.54
N LEU A 172 1.20 -7.00 5.84
CA LEU A 172 2.26 -6.86 6.83
C LEU A 172 2.42 -8.22 7.52
N ILE A 173 3.63 -8.74 7.54
CA ILE A 173 3.93 -10.08 8.05
C ILE A 173 4.81 -9.96 9.28
N ASP A 174 4.39 -10.58 10.36
CA ASP A 174 5.15 -10.71 11.60
C ASP A 174 6.09 -11.92 11.52
N LEU A 175 7.39 -11.69 11.70
CA LEU A 175 8.43 -12.71 11.62
C LEU A 175 8.93 -13.19 12.98
N ARG A 176 8.38 -12.70 14.09
CA ARG A 176 8.89 -13.04 15.44
C ARG A 176 8.91 -14.54 15.70
N ALA A 177 7.92 -15.28 15.21
CA ALA A 177 7.84 -16.72 15.37
C ALA A 177 8.92 -17.48 14.56
N SER A 178 9.43 -16.91 13.48
CA SER A 178 10.51 -17.50 12.68
C SER A 178 11.91 -17.27 13.26
N GLY A 179 12.05 -16.38 14.23
CA GLY A 179 13.33 -15.98 14.79
C GLY A 179 14.20 -15.14 13.85
N VAL A 180 13.65 -14.67 12.72
CA VAL A 180 14.33 -13.83 11.72
C VAL A 180 13.85 -12.39 11.86
N THR A 181 14.76 -11.43 11.85
CA THR A 181 14.41 -10.01 11.85
C THR A 181 13.95 -9.54 10.47
N GLY A 182 13.25 -8.40 10.42
CA GLY A 182 12.85 -7.81 9.14
C GLY A 182 14.05 -7.46 8.26
N ALA A 183 15.15 -6.95 8.85
CA ALA A 183 16.36 -6.63 8.12
C ALA A 183 17.05 -7.87 7.52
N GLU A 184 17.09 -8.97 8.26
CA GLU A 184 17.64 -10.23 7.75
C GLU A 184 16.76 -10.81 6.62
N ALA A 185 15.43 -10.76 6.78
CA ALA A 185 14.49 -11.21 5.77
C ALA A 185 14.61 -10.40 4.47
N GLU A 186 14.74 -9.07 4.56
CA GLU A 186 14.99 -8.18 3.42
C GLU A 186 16.24 -8.60 2.65
N VAL A 187 17.37 -8.83 3.34
CA VAL A 187 18.63 -9.25 2.73
C VAL A 187 18.54 -10.65 2.10
N ARG A 188 17.89 -11.60 2.78
CA ARG A 188 17.73 -12.98 2.26
C ARG A 188 16.85 -13.00 1.01
N CYS A 189 15.75 -12.26 1.02
CA CYS A 189 14.87 -12.15 -0.13
C CYS A 189 15.54 -11.45 -1.32
N ASP A 190 16.29 -10.38 -1.07
CA ASP A 190 17.04 -9.68 -2.13
C ASP A 190 18.08 -10.59 -2.78
N ALA A 191 18.82 -11.40 -1.99
CA ALA A 191 19.72 -12.40 -2.51
C ALA A 191 19.03 -13.47 -3.37
N ALA A 192 17.75 -13.76 -3.11
CA ALA A 192 16.90 -14.65 -3.90
C ALA A 192 16.13 -13.91 -5.03
N ARG A 193 16.49 -12.65 -5.35
CA ARG A 193 15.84 -11.81 -6.38
C ARG A 193 14.37 -11.47 -6.09
N ILE A 194 13.99 -11.45 -4.82
CA ILE A 194 12.65 -11.07 -4.35
C ILE A 194 12.77 -9.72 -3.65
N THR A 195 12.21 -8.66 -4.23
CA THR A 195 12.21 -7.33 -3.63
C THR A 195 11.02 -7.16 -2.70
N LEU A 196 11.30 -6.96 -1.42
CA LEU A 196 10.36 -6.56 -0.40
C LEU A 196 11.06 -5.59 0.57
N ASN A 197 10.36 -5.07 1.56
CA ASN A 197 11.01 -4.23 2.57
C ASN A 197 10.72 -4.71 3.99
N LYS A 198 11.72 -4.56 4.86
CA LYS A 198 11.50 -4.65 6.31
C LYS A 198 10.49 -3.60 6.75
N ASN A 199 9.67 -3.92 7.72
CA ASN A 199 8.65 -3.04 8.26
C ASN A 199 8.39 -3.33 9.73
N ALA A 200 8.27 -2.26 10.53
CA ALA A 200 7.83 -2.42 11.91
C ALA A 200 6.42 -3.00 11.96
N ILE A 201 6.18 -3.87 12.90
CA ILE A 201 4.86 -4.39 13.24
C ILE A 201 4.25 -3.61 14.42
N PRO A 202 2.94 -3.71 14.68
CA PRO A 202 2.35 -3.15 15.89
C PRO A 202 3.07 -3.63 17.15
N PHE A 203 3.43 -2.69 18.04
CA PHE A 203 4.18 -2.96 19.26
C PHE A 203 5.52 -3.69 19.03
N ASP A 204 6.21 -3.32 17.97
CA ASP A 204 7.47 -3.94 17.58
C ASP A 204 8.53 -3.77 18.67
N PRO A 205 9.14 -4.87 19.18
CA PRO A 205 10.21 -4.79 20.18
C PRO A 205 11.55 -4.35 19.58
N GLN A 206 11.70 -4.39 18.24
CA GLN A 206 12.95 -4.04 17.56
C GLN A 206 12.96 -2.56 17.14
N PRO A 207 14.16 -1.95 17.08
CA PRO A 207 14.28 -0.58 16.56
C PRO A 207 13.96 -0.51 15.06
N PRO A 208 13.58 0.69 14.53
CA PRO A 208 13.17 0.86 13.13
C PRO A 208 14.20 0.41 12.07
N ALA A 209 15.49 0.36 12.40
CA ALA A 209 16.54 -0.12 11.50
C ALA A 209 16.55 -1.64 11.35
N VAL A 210 16.00 -2.39 12.30
CA VAL A 210 15.99 -3.86 12.35
C VAL A 210 14.60 -4.39 12.01
N THR A 211 13.57 -3.98 12.74
CA THR A 211 12.17 -4.40 12.68
C THR A 211 11.93 -5.90 12.91
N SER A 212 10.70 -6.27 13.21
CA SER A 212 10.28 -7.67 13.39
C SER A 212 9.37 -8.17 12.27
N GLY A 213 9.17 -7.40 11.22
CA GLY A 213 8.30 -7.77 10.12
C GLY A 213 8.77 -7.33 8.75
N ILE A 214 8.01 -7.74 7.75
CA ILE A 214 8.16 -7.34 6.36
C ILE A 214 6.83 -6.87 5.79
N ARG A 215 6.89 -6.00 4.78
CA ARG A 215 5.73 -5.60 3.97
C ARG A 215 5.86 -6.18 2.57
N VAL A 216 4.80 -6.85 2.12
CA VAL A 216 4.66 -7.39 0.77
C VAL A 216 3.45 -6.77 0.08
N GLY A 217 3.42 -6.74 -1.24
CA GLY A 217 2.30 -6.17 -1.99
C GLY A 217 2.18 -6.71 -3.40
N SER A 218 0.99 -6.61 -3.97
CA SER A 218 0.61 -7.24 -5.22
C SER A 218 0.54 -6.33 -6.47
N PRO A 219 0.53 -4.98 -6.41
CA PRO A 219 0.22 -4.15 -7.59
C PRO A 219 1.13 -4.36 -8.78
N SER A 220 2.46 -4.47 -8.56
CA SER A 220 3.45 -4.64 -9.61
C SER A 220 3.25 -5.95 -10.36
N VAL A 221 3.19 -7.05 -9.64
CA VAL A 221 3.02 -8.39 -10.22
C VAL A 221 1.64 -8.57 -10.88
N THR A 222 0.60 -7.92 -10.33
CA THR A 222 -0.73 -7.88 -10.98
C THR A 222 -0.67 -7.13 -12.32
N THR A 223 0.10 -6.04 -12.40
CA THR A 223 0.31 -5.31 -13.67
C THR A 223 1.00 -6.20 -14.71
N GLN A 224 1.87 -7.11 -14.28
CA GLN A 224 2.55 -8.09 -15.13
C GLN A 224 1.65 -9.27 -15.55
N GLY A 225 0.43 -9.37 -15.01
CA GLY A 225 -0.53 -10.42 -15.35
C GLY A 225 -0.55 -11.62 -14.43
N MET A 226 0.16 -11.58 -13.30
CA MET A 226 0.11 -12.65 -12.30
C MET A 226 -1.26 -12.67 -11.61
N GLY A 227 -1.78 -13.88 -11.35
CA GLY A 227 -3.03 -14.14 -10.63
C GLY A 227 -2.78 -14.77 -9.25
N GLU A 228 -3.86 -15.28 -8.66
CA GLU A 228 -3.84 -15.85 -7.30
C GLU A 228 -2.97 -17.12 -7.21
N ALA A 229 -2.90 -17.91 -8.28
CA ALA A 229 -2.06 -19.11 -8.33
C ALA A 229 -0.57 -18.76 -8.26
N GLU A 230 -0.16 -17.71 -8.98
CA GLU A 230 1.21 -17.21 -8.90
C GLU A 230 1.50 -16.63 -7.51
N MET A 231 0.52 -15.96 -6.87
CA MET A 231 0.70 -15.42 -5.51
C MET A 231 0.91 -16.52 -4.48
N THR A 232 0.28 -17.68 -4.65
CA THR A 232 0.55 -18.87 -3.83
C THR A 232 2.01 -19.33 -3.99
N THR A 233 2.50 -19.36 -5.22
CA THR A 233 3.90 -19.70 -5.50
C THR A 233 4.86 -18.65 -4.92
N VAL A 234 4.57 -17.37 -5.10
CA VAL A 234 5.37 -16.25 -4.56
C VAL A 234 5.46 -16.31 -3.04
N GLY A 235 4.33 -16.58 -2.35
CA GLY A 235 4.31 -16.73 -0.90
C GLY A 235 5.21 -17.86 -0.40
N ARG A 236 5.17 -19.02 -1.07
CA ARG A 236 6.06 -20.14 -0.79
C ARG A 236 7.55 -19.79 -1.00
N LEU A 237 7.86 -19.11 -2.10
CA LEU A 237 9.25 -18.70 -2.40
C LEU A 237 9.78 -17.67 -1.38
N ILE A 238 8.96 -16.70 -0.97
CA ILE A 238 9.29 -15.74 0.08
C ILE A 238 9.57 -16.48 1.40
N ALA A 239 8.69 -17.40 1.80
CA ALA A 239 8.83 -18.14 3.04
C ALA A 239 10.12 -18.97 3.05
N ARG A 240 10.43 -19.70 1.97
CA ARG A 240 11.67 -20.46 1.83
C ARG A 240 12.90 -19.56 1.88
N ALA A 241 12.91 -18.44 1.17
CA ALA A 241 14.02 -17.49 1.22
C ALA A 241 14.29 -16.98 2.65
N ILE A 242 13.23 -16.77 3.45
CA ILE A 242 13.36 -16.28 4.82
C ILE A 242 13.80 -17.37 5.78
N THR A 243 13.19 -18.57 5.73
CA THR A 243 13.31 -19.59 6.79
C THR A 243 14.39 -20.63 6.52
N GLU A 244 14.85 -20.78 5.29
CA GLU A 244 15.83 -21.78 4.89
C GLU A 244 17.16 -21.11 4.47
N PRO A 245 18.10 -20.86 5.39
CA PRO A 245 19.35 -20.19 5.04
C PRO A 245 20.19 -21.01 4.06
N GLY A 246 20.79 -20.34 3.07
CA GLY A 246 21.66 -20.96 2.07
C GLY A 246 20.99 -21.36 0.76
N ASN A 247 19.68 -21.26 0.62
CA ASN A 247 18.95 -21.65 -0.59
C ASN A 247 18.73 -20.51 -1.60
N ALA A 248 19.32 -19.34 -1.40
CA ALA A 248 19.07 -18.16 -2.23
C ALA A 248 19.25 -18.38 -3.74
N ALA A 249 20.24 -19.20 -4.13
CA ALA A 249 20.49 -19.52 -5.54
C ALA A 249 19.36 -20.39 -6.14
N GLU A 250 18.88 -21.37 -5.40
CA GLU A 250 17.79 -22.26 -5.81
C GLU A 250 16.48 -21.50 -5.92
N VAL A 251 16.11 -20.76 -4.87
CA VAL A 251 14.91 -19.91 -4.87
C VAL A 251 15.00 -18.87 -5.98
N GLY A 252 16.17 -18.25 -6.19
CA GLY A 252 16.39 -17.27 -7.25
C GLY A 252 16.23 -17.85 -8.66
N ALA A 253 16.54 -19.14 -8.87
CA ALA A 253 16.28 -19.83 -10.13
C ALA A 253 14.77 -20.04 -10.36
N GLU A 254 14.02 -20.49 -9.34
CA GLU A 254 12.56 -20.62 -9.42
C GLU A 254 11.87 -19.24 -9.62
N VAL A 255 12.35 -18.18 -8.98
CA VAL A 255 11.89 -16.81 -9.21
C VAL A 255 12.10 -16.40 -10.66
N HIS A 256 13.29 -16.68 -11.21
CA HIS A 256 13.59 -16.36 -12.61
C HIS A 256 12.66 -17.12 -13.57
N GLU A 257 12.43 -18.39 -13.35
CA GLU A 257 11.49 -19.19 -14.14
C GLU A 257 10.07 -18.60 -14.07
N LEU A 258 9.59 -18.26 -12.88
CA LEU A 258 8.28 -17.66 -12.70
C LEU A 258 8.16 -16.33 -13.47
N VAL A 259 9.07 -15.38 -13.23
CA VAL A 259 8.96 -14.03 -13.81
C VAL A 259 9.18 -14.01 -15.33
N SER A 260 9.92 -14.98 -15.88
CA SER A 260 10.11 -15.09 -17.33
C SER A 260 8.80 -15.32 -18.11
N ARG A 261 7.78 -15.86 -17.45
CA ARG A 261 6.43 -16.05 -18.01
C ARG A 261 5.59 -14.76 -17.94
N PHE A 262 6.00 -13.78 -17.16
CA PHE A 262 5.27 -12.54 -16.88
C PHE A 262 6.18 -11.32 -17.07
N PRO A 263 6.66 -11.05 -18.30
CA PRO A 263 7.58 -9.94 -18.55
C PRO A 263 6.92 -8.60 -18.22
N ALA A 264 7.67 -7.68 -17.61
CA ALA A 264 7.18 -6.35 -17.23
C ALA A 264 6.74 -5.51 -18.43
N TYR A 265 7.34 -5.76 -19.60
CA TYR A 265 7.00 -5.14 -20.88
C TYR A 265 6.79 -6.24 -21.92
N ALA A 266 5.74 -6.07 -22.74
CA ALA A 266 5.57 -6.94 -23.90
C ALA A 266 6.81 -6.85 -24.80
N ALA A 267 7.26 -7.99 -25.35
CA ALA A 267 8.27 -7.94 -26.39
C ALA A 267 7.75 -7.03 -27.53
N GLU A 268 8.55 -6.04 -27.93
CA GLU A 268 8.20 -5.25 -29.12
C GLU A 268 7.98 -6.23 -30.28
N PRO A 269 6.89 -6.09 -31.05
CA PRO A 269 6.79 -6.85 -32.29
C PRO A 269 8.03 -6.51 -33.12
N ALA A 270 8.73 -7.55 -33.59
CA ALA A 270 9.89 -7.36 -34.42
C ALA A 270 9.52 -6.35 -35.53
N ALA A 271 10.30 -5.26 -35.63
CA ALA A 271 10.10 -4.26 -36.66
C ALA A 271 10.13 -4.99 -38.01
N VAL A 272 8.99 -4.98 -38.72
CA VAL A 272 8.84 -5.54 -40.08
C VAL A 272 9.44 -4.57 -41.05
#